data_9de457eab287b0e01dccf7ce3f16d714
#
_entry.id   9de457eab287b0e01dccf7ce3f16d714
#
_cell.length_a   1.000
_cell.length_b   1.000
_cell.length_c   1.000
_cell.angle_alpha   90.00
_cell.angle_beta   90.00
_cell.angle_gamma   90.00
#
_symmetry.space_group_name_H-M   'P 1'
#
loop_
_entity.id
_entity.type
_entity.pdbx_description
1 polymer ?
#
loop_
_entity_poly.entity_id
_entity_poly.type
_entity_poly.pdbx_seq_one_letter_code
_entity_poly.pdbx_strand_id
1 'polypeptide(L)'
;YGLAAFWAGIGNALLGSLLAWWVMGARTREMTHRLDAKTMPEFFGKRYGSKALRVAAAAIIFVFLIPYTASVYNGLSRLFGMAFGLPYEVCVIAMALITCVYVVVGGYMATVVNDFLQGIVMLVGIVAVIAAVLGDNGGFMQAMTALSQVDSGTGFQGVFTSMFGPD
;
A
#
# COMPACT_ATOMS: atom_id res chain seq x y z
N TYR A 1 -18.51 -0.45 -2.70
CA TYR A 1 -18.24 -0.18 -1.28
C TYR A 1 -18.47 1.29 -0.88
N GLY A 2 -18.43 2.24 -1.84
CA GLY A 2 -18.70 3.65 -1.61
C GLY A 2 -17.88 4.28 -0.47
N LEU A 3 -18.46 5.27 0.21
CA LEU A 3 -17.82 5.96 1.34
C LEU A 3 -17.61 5.06 2.58
N ALA A 4 -18.33 3.95 2.70
CA ALA A 4 -18.11 3.00 3.79
C ALA A 4 -16.69 2.41 3.77
N ALA A 5 -16.06 2.28 2.60
CA ALA A 5 -14.67 1.83 2.46
C ALA A 5 -13.66 2.81 3.09
N PHE A 6 -14.04 4.07 3.31
CA PHE A 6 -13.20 5.08 3.96
C PHE A 6 -12.83 4.69 5.39
N TRP A 7 -13.72 4.02 6.12
CA TRP A 7 -13.45 3.52 7.46
C TRP A 7 -12.33 2.49 7.51
N ALA A 8 -12.25 1.63 6.49
CA ALA A 8 -11.13 0.68 6.37
C ALA A 8 -9.81 1.42 6.14
N GLY A 9 -9.83 2.48 5.32
CA GLY A 9 -8.65 3.34 5.11
C GLY A 9 -8.22 4.07 6.38
N ILE A 10 -9.16 4.70 7.10
CA ILE A 10 -8.89 5.38 8.37
C ILE A 10 -8.37 4.39 9.41
N GLY A 11 -9.04 3.24 9.56
CA GLY A 11 -8.61 2.20 10.49
C GLY A 11 -7.18 1.74 10.23
N ASN A 12 -6.85 1.47 8.96
CA ASN A 12 -5.49 1.10 8.57
C ASN A 12 -4.48 2.24 8.82
N ALA A 13 -4.81 3.48 8.47
CA ALA A 13 -3.90 4.62 8.65
C ALA A 13 -3.68 4.95 10.12
N LEU A 14 -4.74 5.02 10.93
CA LEU A 14 -4.64 5.39 12.33
C LEU A 14 -4.18 4.24 13.22
N LEU A 15 -4.83 3.08 13.14
CA LEU A 15 -4.52 1.94 14.01
C LEU A 15 -3.35 1.11 13.46
N GLY A 16 -3.35 0.80 12.17
CA GLY A 16 -2.33 -0.04 11.55
C GLY A 16 -0.98 0.65 11.43
N SER A 17 -0.96 1.93 11.08
CA SER A 17 0.30 2.65 10.84
C SER A 17 0.64 3.60 11.97
N LEU A 18 -0.16 4.62 12.21
CA LEU A 18 0.20 5.73 13.10
C LEU A 18 0.31 5.30 14.56
N LEU A 19 -0.65 4.53 15.08
CA LEU A 19 -0.62 4.02 16.44
C LEU A 19 0.54 3.03 16.65
N ALA A 20 0.74 2.12 15.68
CA ALA A 20 1.84 1.17 15.72
C ALA A 20 3.21 1.89 15.75
N TRP A 21 3.40 2.91 14.91
CA TRP A 21 4.62 3.70 14.90
C TRP A 21 4.80 4.50 16.18
N TRP A 22 3.75 5.11 16.69
CA TRP A 22 3.82 5.93 17.89
C TRP A 22 4.14 5.11 19.15
N VAL A 23 3.48 3.96 19.32
CA VAL A 23 3.66 3.10 20.50
C VAL A 23 4.93 2.27 20.41
N MET A 24 5.21 1.67 19.25
CA MET A 24 6.28 0.70 19.08
C MET A 24 7.55 1.30 18.46
N GLY A 25 7.46 2.37 17.69
CA GLY A 25 8.56 2.88 16.87
C GLY A 25 9.79 3.25 17.70
N ALA A 26 9.64 4.07 18.73
CA ALA A 26 10.76 4.47 19.57
C ALA A 26 11.39 3.29 20.33
N ARG A 27 10.56 2.43 20.90
CA ARG A 27 11.01 1.25 21.68
C ARG A 27 11.71 0.22 20.78
N THR A 28 11.16 -0.03 19.61
CA THR A 28 11.74 -0.98 18.64
C THR A 28 13.08 -0.44 18.13
N ARG A 29 13.14 0.86 17.80
CA ARG A 29 14.38 1.50 17.34
C ARG A 29 15.51 1.40 18.40
N GLU A 30 15.21 1.71 19.64
CA GLU A 30 16.19 1.60 20.73
C GLU A 30 16.66 0.15 20.92
N MET A 31 15.73 -0.80 20.91
CA MET A 31 16.09 -2.22 21.07
C MET A 31 16.86 -2.77 19.86
N THR A 32 16.49 -2.42 18.64
CA THR A 32 17.23 -2.88 17.44
C THR A 32 18.63 -2.30 17.41
N HIS A 33 18.81 -1.06 17.87
CA HIS A 33 20.12 -0.44 17.97
C HIS A 33 20.98 -1.13 19.05
N ARG A 34 20.43 -1.41 20.22
CA ARG A 34 21.13 -2.13 21.31
C ARG A 34 21.50 -3.56 20.95
N LEU A 35 20.66 -4.24 20.18
CA LEU A 35 20.88 -5.63 19.73
C LEU A 35 21.68 -5.70 18.44
N ASP A 36 22.02 -4.56 17.81
CA ASP A 36 22.64 -4.52 16.49
C ASP A 36 21.89 -5.40 15.47
N ALA A 37 20.56 -5.33 15.49
CA ALA A 37 19.69 -6.11 14.63
C ALA A 37 19.27 -5.28 13.39
N LYS A 38 19.59 -5.78 12.20
CA LYS A 38 19.30 -5.08 10.93
C LYS A 38 17.97 -5.49 10.29
N THR A 39 17.43 -6.65 10.70
CA THR A 39 16.18 -7.20 10.17
C THR A 39 15.27 -7.66 11.30
N MET A 40 13.95 -7.73 11.05
CA MET A 40 12.98 -8.22 12.02
C MET A 40 13.25 -9.67 12.46
N PRO A 41 13.56 -10.63 11.57
CA PRO A 41 13.95 -11.97 11.98
C PRO A 41 15.18 -11.99 12.88
N GLU A 42 16.17 -11.16 12.59
CA GLU A 42 17.37 -11.03 13.42
C GLU A 42 17.05 -10.43 14.78
N PHE A 43 16.18 -9.43 14.83
CA PHE A 43 15.70 -8.85 16.09
C PHE A 43 15.05 -9.90 16.98
N PHE A 44 14.14 -10.71 16.45
CA PHE A 44 13.52 -11.79 17.22
C PHE A 44 14.54 -12.83 17.66
N GLY A 45 15.46 -13.22 16.78
CA GLY A 45 16.52 -14.17 17.11
C GLY A 45 17.41 -13.71 18.25
N LYS A 46 17.87 -12.45 18.19
CA LYS A 46 18.76 -11.86 19.22
C LYS A 46 18.02 -11.58 20.52
N ARG A 47 16.78 -11.07 20.44
CA ARG A 47 15.99 -10.77 21.65
C ARG A 47 15.63 -12.00 22.47
N TYR A 48 15.27 -13.09 21.81
CA TYR A 48 14.84 -14.33 22.48
C TYR A 48 15.94 -15.40 22.53
N GLY A 49 17.13 -15.13 22.02
CA GLY A 49 18.23 -16.08 22.00
C GLY A 49 17.98 -17.36 21.21
N SER A 50 17.03 -17.34 20.27
CA SER A 50 16.55 -18.51 19.55
C SER A 50 16.80 -18.44 18.06
N LYS A 51 17.67 -19.33 17.56
CA LYS A 51 17.89 -19.48 16.10
C LYS A 51 16.62 -19.99 15.40
N ALA A 52 15.87 -20.87 16.04
CA ALA A 52 14.62 -21.40 15.48
C ALA A 52 13.60 -20.29 15.24
N LEU A 53 13.44 -19.36 16.19
CA LEU A 53 12.54 -18.21 16.03
C LEU A 53 12.98 -17.28 14.91
N ARG A 54 14.29 -17.05 14.75
CA ARG A 54 14.83 -16.26 13.63
C ARG A 54 14.48 -16.89 12.28
N VAL A 55 14.69 -18.21 12.15
CA VAL A 55 14.41 -18.93 10.90
C VAL A 55 12.90 -18.96 10.62
N ALA A 56 12.08 -19.25 11.63
CA ALA A 56 10.63 -19.26 11.50
C ALA A 56 10.10 -17.87 11.08
N ALA A 57 10.55 -16.78 11.69
CA ALA A 57 10.17 -15.43 11.32
C ALA A 57 10.59 -15.09 9.88
N ALA A 58 11.80 -15.47 9.47
CA ALA A 58 12.26 -15.26 8.09
C ALA A 58 11.41 -16.05 7.08
N ALA A 59 11.10 -17.31 7.37
CA ALA A 59 10.27 -18.15 6.52
C ALA A 59 8.84 -17.60 6.37
N ILE A 60 8.21 -17.18 7.47
CA ILE A 60 6.89 -16.57 7.47
C ILE A 60 6.89 -15.31 6.60
N ILE A 61 7.84 -14.39 6.83
CA ILE A 61 7.94 -13.15 6.04
C ILE A 61 8.12 -13.49 4.56
N PHE A 62 9.01 -14.41 4.22
CA PHE A 62 9.27 -14.79 2.83
C PHE A 62 8.00 -15.36 2.14
N VAL A 63 7.31 -16.29 2.79
CA VAL A 63 6.09 -16.91 2.25
C VAL A 63 4.98 -15.88 2.02
N PHE A 64 4.77 -14.96 2.97
CA PHE A 64 3.73 -13.93 2.84
C PHE A 64 4.09 -12.78 1.91
N LEU A 65 5.38 -12.53 1.65
CA LEU A 65 5.81 -11.55 0.66
C LEU A 65 5.50 -12.00 -0.78
N ILE A 66 5.45 -13.31 -1.07
CA ILE A 66 5.15 -13.80 -2.41
C ILE A 66 3.78 -13.32 -2.90
N PRO A 67 2.65 -13.63 -2.23
CA PRO A 67 1.33 -13.16 -2.67
C PRO A 67 1.20 -11.63 -2.62
N TYR A 68 1.84 -10.97 -1.68
CA TYR A 68 1.89 -9.51 -1.63
C TYR A 68 2.53 -8.92 -2.89
N THR A 69 3.72 -9.39 -3.23
CA THR A 69 4.43 -8.94 -4.45
C THR A 69 3.62 -9.24 -5.71
N ALA A 70 3.05 -10.44 -5.82
CA ALA A 70 2.20 -10.81 -6.94
C ALA A 70 1.00 -9.87 -7.09
N SER A 71 0.37 -9.46 -5.99
CA SER A 71 -0.75 -8.51 -5.98
C SER A 71 -0.33 -7.13 -6.49
N VAL A 72 0.84 -6.62 -6.04
CA VAL A 72 1.38 -5.33 -6.49
C VAL A 72 1.68 -5.35 -7.99
N TYR A 73 2.37 -6.39 -8.47
CA TYR A 73 2.66 -6.54 -9.90
C TYR A 73 1.39 -6.66 -10.75
N ASN A 74 0.37 -7.38 -10.26
CA ASN A 74 -0.91 -7.50 -10.95
C ASN A 74 -1.59 -6.12 -11.10
N GLY A 75 -1.69 -5.35 -10.01
CA GLY A 75 -2.28 -4.02 -10.04
C GLY A 75 -1.57 -3.08 -11.01
N LEU A 76 -0.25 -3.02 -10.90
CA LEU A 76 0.59 -2.14 -11.70
C LEU A 76 0.58 -2.51 -13.19
N SER A 77 0.67 -3.81 -13.50
CA SER A 77 0.67 -4.28 -14.89
C SER A 77 -0.67 -4.06 -15.59
N ARG A 78 -1.79 -4.16 -14.87
CA ARG A 78 -3.12 -3.79 -15.41
C ARG A 78 -3.21 -2.30 -15.71
N LEU A 79 -2.69 -1.46 -14.83
CA LEU A 79 -2.64 -0.01 -15.05
C LEU A 79 -1.83 0.34 -16.31
N PHE A 80 -0.63 -0.20 -16.44
CA PHE A 80 0.21 0.03 -17.62
C PHE A 80 -0.40 -0.58 -18.89
N GLY A 81 -0.99 -1.77 -18.78
CA GLY A 81 -1.71 -2.40 -19.89
C GLY A 81 -2.85 -1.53 -20.43
N MET A 82 -3.64 -0.93 -19.54
CA MET A 82 -4.71 0.00 -19.92
C MET A 82 -4.16 1.32 -20.48
N ALA A 83 -3.10 1.87 -19.88
CA ALA A 83 -2.55 3.16 -20.29
C ALA A 83 -1.84 3.10 -21.66
N PHE A 84 -1.13 2.01 -21.95
CA PHE A 84 -0.31 1.85 -23.16
C PHE A 84 -0.89 0.86 -24.17
N GLY A 85 -2.00 0.20 -23.88
CA GLY A 85 -2.59 -0.82 -24.76
C GLY A 85 -1.71 -2.08 -24.91
N LEU A 86 -0.85 -2.38 -23.94
CA LEU A 86 0.06 -3.51 -23.98
C LEU A 86 -0.55 -4.77 -23.36
N PRO A 87 -0.17 -5.98 -23.84
CA PRO A 87 -0.55 -7.23 -23.20
C PRO A 87 -0.07 -7.29 -21.75
N TYR A 88 -0.90 -7.85 -20.88
CA TYR A 88 -0.61 -7.97 -19.45
C TYR A 88 0.72 -8.66 -19.16
N GLU A 89 1.00 -9.76 -19.85
CA GLU A 89 2.24 -10.54 -19.65
C GLU A 89 3.50 -9.72 -19.97
N VAL A 90 3.44 -8.89 -21.00
CA VAL A 90 4.56 -8.00 -21.39
C VAL A 90 4.81 -6.98 -20.29
N CYS A 91 3.75 -6.39 -19.73
CA CYS A 91 3.87 -5.44 -18.62
C CYS A 91 4.47 -6.08 -17.37
N VAL A 92 4.01 -7.27 -16.99
CA VAL A 92 4.56 -8.01 -15.82
C VAL A 92 6.04 -8.29 -15.99
N ILE A 93 6.43 -8.84 -17.14
CA ILE A 93 7.84 -9.19 -17.41
C ILE A 93 8.71 -7.95 -17.44
N ALA A 94 8.29 -6.89 -18.13
CA ALA A 94 9.04 -5.65 -18.21
C ALA A 94 9.26 -5.02 -16.83
N MET A 95 8.20 -4.95 -16.01
CA MET A 95 8.26 -4.42 -14.64
C MET A 95 9.17 -5.27 -13.75
N ALA A 96 9.08 -6.60 -13.84
CA ALA A 96 9.93 -7.51 -13.08
C ALA A 96 11.40 -7.36 -13.45
N LEU A 97 11.72 -7.25 -14.73
CA LEU A 97 13.09 -7.04 -15.21
C LEU A 97 13.66 -5.68 -14.74
N ILE A 98 12.91 -4.60 -14.91
CA ILE A 98 13.33 -3.26 -14.46
C ILE A 98 13.56 -3.27 -12.95
N THR A 99 12.65 -3.84 -12.18
CA THR A 99 12.79 -3.95 -10.72
C THR A 99 14.00 -4.78 -10.34
N CYS A 100 14.21 -5.92 -10.98
CA CYS A 100 15.38 -6.77 -10.75
C CYS A 100 16.70 -6.02 -11.01
N VAL A 101 16.78 -5.33 -12.14
CA VAL A 101 17.99 -4.59 -12.52
C VAL A 101 18.29 -3.49 -11.49
N TYR A 102 17.33 -2.63 -11.17
CA TYR A 102 17.61 -1.53 -10.24
C TYR A 102 17.90 -2.00 -8.82
N VAL A 103 17.26 -3.07 -8.35
CA VAL A 103 17.51 -3.63 -7.01
C VAL A 103 18.89 -4.30 -6.93
N VAL A 104 19.27 -5.07 -7.96
CA VAL A 104 20.56 -5.76 -7.98
C VAL A 104 21.72 -4.76 -8.12
N VAL A 105 21.60 -3.78 -9.03
CA VAL A 105 22.65 -2.79 -9.27
C VAL A 105 22.70 -1.72 -8.18
N GLY A 106 21.55 -1.25 -7.73
CA GLY A 106 21.45 -0.14 -6.78
C GLY A 106 21.53 -0.55 -5.30
N GLY A 107 21.26 -1.80 -5.01
CA GLY A 107 21.26 -2.33 -3.64
C GLY A 107 20.23 -1.65 -2.72
N TYR A 108 20.40 -1.84 -1.40
CA TYR A 108 19.46 -1.36 -0.39
C TYR A 108 19.30 0.17 -0.38
N MET A 109 20.41 0.91 -0.52
CA MET A 109 20.38 2.38 -0.45
C MET A 109 19.61 3.01 -1.61
N ALA A 110 19.81 2.51 -2.82
CA ALA A 110 19.07 2.98 -3.99
C ALA A 110 17.56 2.68 -3.86
N THR A 111 17.20 1.54 -3.31
CA THR A 111 15.80 1.18 -3.05
C THR A 111 15.15 2.16 -2.07
N VAL A 112 15.80 2.48 -0.95
CA VAL A 112 15.28 3.43 0.05
C VAL A 112 15.09 4.82 -0.52
N VAL A 113 16.07 5.32 -1.31
CA VAL A 113 15.95 6.63 -1.97
C VAL A 113 14.82 6.64 -2.99
N ASN A 114 14.71 5.58 -3.77
CA ASN A 114 13.63 5.43 -4.75
C ASN A 114 12.25 5.40 -4.07
N ASP A 115 12.08 4.65 -2.99
CA ASP A 115 10.84 4.58 -2.22
C ASP A 115 10.45 5.95 -1.65
N PHE A 116 11.42 6.72 -1.16
CA PHE A 116 11.19 8.08 -0.69
C PHE A 116 10.68 9.00 -1.81
N LEU A 117 11.34 8.98 -2.98
CA LEU A 117 10.91 9.78 -4.13
C LEU A 117 9.52 9.35 -4.63
N GLN A 118 9.27 8.04 -4.71
CA GLN A 118 7.96 7.53 -5.06
C GLN A 118 6.87 7.96 -4.06
N GLY A 119 7.18 7.98 -2.77
CA GLY A 119 6.26 8.48 -1.74
C GLY A 119 5.84 9.93 -1.99
N ILE A 120 6.78 10.79 -2.37
CA ILE A 120 6.48 12.19 -2.74
C ILE A 120 5.58 12.24 -3.99
N VAL A 121 5.94 11.49 -5.04
CA VAL A 121 5.16 11.44 -6.28
C VAL A 121 3.74 10.93 -6.02
N MET A 122 3.57 9.92 -5.16
CA MET A 122 2.26 9.40 -4.77
C MET A 122 1.41 10.46 -4.06
N LEU A 123 1.99 11.21 -3.12
CA LEU A 123 1.26 12.29 -2.42
C LEU A 123 0.79 13.37 -3.40
N VAL A 124 1.68 13.81 -4.28
CA VAL A 124 1.33 14.80 -5.32
C VAL A 124 0.26 14.23 -6.27
N GLY A 125 0.42 12.98 -6.69
CA GLY A 125 -0.52 12.29 -7.58
C GLY A 125 -1.93 12.17 -6.97
N ILE A 126 -2.04 11.78 -5.70
CA ILE A 126 -3.33 11.69 -5.00
C ILE A 126 -4.01 13.07 -4.95
N VAL A 127 -3.27 14.11 -4.59
CA VAL A 127 -3.82 15.49 -4.55
C VAL A 127 -4.29 15.92 -5.94
N ALA A 128 -3.48 15.64 -6.97
CA ALA A 128 -3.83 16.00 -8.36
C ALA A 128 -5.09 15.26 -8.84
N VAL A 129 -5.19 13.95 -8.55
CA VAL A 129 -6.38 13.16 -8.92
C VAL A 129 -7.63 13.67 -8.21
N ILE A 130 -7.54 13.95 -6.89
CA ILE A 130 -8.67 14.50 -6.14
C ILE A 130 -9.08 15.87 -6.74
N ALA A 131 -8.13 16.74 -7.01
CA ALA A 131 -8.40 18.05 -7.60
C ALA A 131 -9.04 17.94 -8.98
N ALA A 132 -8.57 17.04 -9.85
CA ALA A 132 -9.14 16.82 -11.17
C ALA A 132 -10.56 16.27 -11.06
N VAL A 133 -10.80 15.23 -10.26
CA VAL A 133 -12.14 14.63 -10.09
C VAL A 133 -13.14 15.63 -9.53
N LEU A 134 -12.73 16.43 -8.55
CA LEU A 134 -13.60 17.47 -8.01
C LEU A 134 -13.84 18.63 -9.00
N GLY A 135 -12.82 18.98 -9.79
CA GLY A 135 -12.95 19.99 -10.85
C GLY A 135 -13.93 19.58 -11.94
N ASP A 136 -13.78 18.35 -12.45
CA ASP A 136 -14.65 17.81 -13.51
C ASP A 136 -16.11 17.64 -13.06
N ASN A 137 -16.34 17.39 -11.78
CA ASN A 137 -17.69 17.24 -11.21
C ASN A 137 -18.26 18.53 -10.61
N GLY A 138 -17.65 19.70 -10.86
CA GLY A 138 -18.15 20.99 -10.37
C GLY A 138 -18.01 21.21 -8.85
N GLY A 139 -17.10 20.47 -8.21
CA GLY A 139 -16.80 20.57 -6.79
C GLY A 139 -17.32 19.41 -5.96
N PHE A 140 -16.94 19.42 -4.67
CA PHE A 140 -17.23 18.33 -3.74
C PHE A 140 -18.72 18.02 -3.60
N MET A 141 -19.56 19.06 -3.48
CA MET A 141 -21.00 18.88 -3.29
C MET A 141 -21.69 18.24 -4.51
N GLN A 142 -21.30 18.66 -5.72
CA GLN A 142 -21.84 18.10 -6.94
C GLN A 142 -21.36 16.67 -7.19
N ALA A 143 -20.10 16.39 -6.88
CA ALA A 143 -19.55 15.04 -6.92
C ALA A 143 -20.29 14.09 -5.96
N MET A 144 -20.61 14.56 -4.76
CA MET A 144 -21.40 13.77 -3.78
C MET A 144 -22.84 13.55 -4.24
N THR A 145 -23.46 14.54 -4.85
CA THR A 145 -24.80 14.41 -5.44
C THR A 145 -24.81 13.43 -6.61
N ALA A 146 -23.83 13.51 -7.48
CA ALA A 146 -23.66 12.55 -8.58
C ALA A 146 -23.46 11.12 -8.06
N LEU A 147 -22.63 10.95 -7.03
CA LEU A 147 -22.39 9.65 -6.39
C LEU A 147 -23.68 9.07 -5.75
N SER A 148 -24.53 9.92 -5.17
CA SER A 148 -25.79 9.48 -4.57
C SER A 148 -26.81 8.96 -5.58
N GLN A 149 -26.69 9.37 -6.85
CA GLN A 149 -27.56 8.95 -7.95
C GLN A 149 -27.06 7.70 -8.67
N VAL A 150 -25.85 7.22 -8.38
CA VAL A 150 -25.32 5.99 -8.98
C VAL A 150 -26.10 4.79 -8.46
N ASP A 151 -26.67 4.03 -9.40
CA ASP A 151 -27.37 2.78 -9.07
C ASP A 151 -26.37 1.73 -8.57
N SER A 152 -26.59 1.28 -7.35
CA SER A 152 -25.78 0.22 -6.73
C SER A 152 -26.16 -1.19 -7.17
N GLY A 153 -27.20 -1.34 -7.98
CA GLY A 153 -27.77 -2.65 -8.33
C GLY A 153 -28.51 -3.34 -7.19
N THR A 154 -28.61 -2.70 -6.01
CA THR A 154 -29.33 -3.24 -4.84
C THR A 154 -30.75 -2.70 -4.70
N GLY A 155 -31.15 -1.79 -5.60
CA GLY A 155 -32.48 -1.12 -5.55
C GLY A 155 -32.57 0.02 -4.53
N PHE A 156 -31.50 0.32 -3.80
CA PHE A 156 -31.43 1.42 -2.84
C PHE A 156 -30.60 2.58 -3.43
N GLN A 157 -31.13 3.80 -3.38
CA GLN A 157 -30.40 5.02 -3.76
C GLN A 157 -29.50 5.48 -2.61
N GLY A 158 -28.34 6.06 -2.95
CA GLY A 158 -27.45 6.65 -1.95
C GLY A 158 -26.55 5.67 -1.21
N VAL A 159 -26.53 4.38 -1.57
CA VAL A 159 -25.68 3.35 -0.95
C VAL A 159 -24.21 3.74 -0.94
N PHE A 160 -23.73 4.38 -2.00
CA PHE A 160 -22.32 4.80 -2.10
C PHE A 160 -21.98 6.05 -1.29
N THR A 161 -22.96 6.83 -0.87
CA THR A 161 -22.79 8.02 0.00
C THR A 161 -23.00 7.70 1.48
N SER A 162 -23.53 6.54 1.82
CA SER A 162 -23.67 6.12 3.21
C SER A 162 -22.31 5.82 3.84
N MET A 163 -22.04 6.43 4.99
CA MET A 163 -20.80 6.18 5.77
C MET A 163 -20.84 4.87 6.54
N PHE A 164 -22.02 4.35 6.86
CA PHE A 164 -22.19 3.17 7.72
C PHE A 164 -22.77 1.95 6.99
N GLY A 165 -22.92 2.03 5.67
CA GLY A 165 -23.57 1.03 4.85
C GLY A 165 -25.06 1.26 4.69
N PRO A 166 -25.72 0.48 3.84
CA PRO A 166 -27.17 0.53 3.72
C PRO A 166 -27.80 0.00 5.00
N ASP A 167 -28.69 0.77 5.58
CA ASP A 167 -29.59 0.33 6.67
C ASP A 167 -30.57 -0.72 6.15
#